data_858f484cda94376a9ac70e1d978ad84f
#
_entry.id   858f484cda94376a9ac70e1d978ad84f
#
_cell.length_a   1.000
_cell.length_b   1.000
_cell.length_c   1.000
_cell.angle_alpha   90.00
_cell.angle_beta   90.00
_cell.angle_gamma   90.00
#
_symmetry.space_group_name_H-M   'P 1'
#
loop_
_entity.id
_entity.type
_entity.pdbx_description
1 polymer ?
#
loop_
_entity_poly.entity_id
_entity_poly.type
_entity_poly.pdbx_seq_one_letter_code
_entity_poly.pdbx_strand_id
1 'polypeptide(L)'
;LAQMLLEEYKYPYLSIDHLKMGLIRSGNTDLTPEDDDKLTDYLWPIVREIIKTAAENDQNLIVEGCYIPFEWRKDFTEEYLSKIKFLCLVMRDDYIDERFGDILAHASDIEKRGDDSGCTPERLKADNRYYEEGFRKAGEFVFVVTREGYGLGQGVLDYF
;
A
#
# COMPACT_ATOMS: atom_id res chain seq x y z
N LEU A 1 7.52 -1.79 5.66
CA LEU A 1 6.77 -1.38 6.86
C LEU A 1 5.91 -2.53 7.38
N ALA A 2 5.03 -3.16 6.59
CA ALA A 2 4.14 -4.24 7.06
C ALA A 2 4.94 -5.40 7.72
N GLN A 3 6.06 -5.82 7.12
CA GLN A 3 6.94 -6.83 7.71
C GLN A 3 7.52 -6.38 9.06
N MET A 4 7.93 -5.11 9.21
CA MET A 4 8.41 -4.57 10.48
C MET A 4 7.32 -4.59 11.57
N LEU A 5 6.10 -4.20 11.20
CA LEU A 5 4.94 -4.25 12.12
C LEU A 5 4.59 -5.69 12.52
N LEU A 6 4.70 -6.65 11.60
CA LEU A 6 4.56 -8.06 11.91
C LEU A 6 5.61 -8.54 12.93
N GLU A 7 6.87 -8.15 12.73
CA GLU A 7 7.98 -8.55 13.60
C GLU A 7 7.87 -7.92 14.99
N GLU A 8 7.49 -6.65 15.07
CA GLU A 8 7.38 -5.89 16.32
C GLU A 8 6.10 -6.24 17.09
N TYR A 9 4.93 -6.10 16.45
CA TYR A 9 3.62 -6.21 17.12
C TYR A 9 2.93 -7.55 16.92
N LYS A 10 3.51 -8.45 16.11
CA LYS A 10 2.91 -9.75 15.74
C LYS A 10 1.56 -9.62 15.03
N TYR A 11 1.31 -8.48 14.37
CA TYR A 11 0.12 -8.29 13.56
C TYR A 11 0.32 -8.94 12.20
N PRO A 12 -0.55 -9.87 11.78
CA PRO A 12 -0.50 -10.42 10.43
C PRO A 12 -0.78 -9.34 9.39
N TYR A 13 -0.24 -9.49 8.20
CA TYR A 13 -0.56 -8.60 7.10
C TYR A 13 -1.09 -9.34 5.87
N LEU A 14 -1.97 -8.65 5.14
CA LEU A 14 -2.45 -9.01 3.83
C LEU A 14 -1.78 -8.11 2.80
N SER A 15 -0.94 -8.68 1.94
CA SER A 15 -0.47 -8.01 0.73
C SER A 15 -1.54 -8.11 -0.35
N ILE A 16 -2.01 -6.98 -0.85
CA ILE A 16 -2.98 -6.94 -1.96
C ILE A 16 -2.33 -7.47 -3.24
N ASP A 17 -1.02 -7.30 -3.40
CA ASP A 17 -0.28 -7.90 -4.53
C ASP A 17 -0.29 -9.43 -4.49
N HIS A 18 -0.14 -10.03 -3.33
CA HIS A 18 -0.28 -11.49 -3.20
C HIS A 18 -1.69 -11.97 -3.54
N LEU A 19 -2.71 -11.25 -3.07
CA LEU A 19 -4.11 -11.53 -3.42
C LEU A 19 -4.33 -11.40 -4.93
N LYS A 20 -3.85 -10.32 -5.54
CA LYS A 20 -3.87 -10.08 -6.99
C LYS A 20 -3.29 -11.27 -7.76
N MET A 21 -2.04 -11.63 -7.44
CA MET A 21 -1.36 -12.71 -8.13
C MET A 21 -2.03 -14.07 -7.90
N GLY A 22 -2.60 -14.29 -6.72
CA GLY A 22 -3.40 -15.48 -6.42
C GLY A 22 -4.63 -15.60 -7.33
N LEU A 23 -5.38 -14.52 -7.47
CA LEU A 23 -6.59 -14.47 -8.30
C LEU A 23 -6.28 -14.58 -9.81
N ILE A 24 -5.25 -13.91 -10.29
CA ILE A 24 -4.80 -14.01 -11.69
C ILE A 24 -4.33 -15.45 -12.00
N ARG A 25 -3.41 -15.99 -11.21
CA ARG A 25 -2.81 -17.31 -11.48
C ARG A 25 -3.79 -18.47 -11.32
N SER A 26 -4.84 -18.31 -10.52
CA SER A 26 -5.90 -19.30 -10.35
C SER A 26 -7.00 -19.22 -11.40
N GLY A 27 -6.93 -18.22 -12.32
CA GLY A 27 -7.93 -18.03 -13.37
C GLY A 27 -9.26 -17.46 -12.86
N ASN A 28 -9.27 -16.79 -11.71
CA ASN A 28 -10.47 -16.09 -11.22
C ASN A 28 -10.71 -14.74 -11.88
N THR A 29 -9.80 -14.30 -12.72
CA THR A 29 -9.93 -13.10 -13.55
C THR A 29 -9.08 -13.23 -14.80
N ASP A 30 -9.50 -12.57 -15.89
CA ASP A 30 -8.76 -12.44 -17.14
C ASP A 30 -7.85 -11.20 -17.13
N LEU A 31 -7.83 -10.42 -16.04
CA LEU A 31 -6.95 -9.27 -15.88
C LEU A 31 -5.50 -9.73 -15.77
N THR A 32 -4.60 -8.87 -16.23
CA THR A 32 -3.15 -9.06 -16.16
C THR A 32 -2.53 -8.08 -15.15
N PRO A 33 -1.30 -8.30 -14.69
CA PRO A 33 -0.64 -7.35 -13.77
C PRO A 33 -0.51 -5.92 -14.31
N GLU A 34 -0.63 -5.72 -15.61
CA GLU A 34 -0.53 -4.42 -16.28
C GLU A 34 -1.87 -3.65 -16.34
N ASP A 35 -2.99 -4.29 -15.94
CA ASP A 35 -4.33 -3.68 -15.91
C ASP A 35 -4.59 -2.92 -14.58
N ASP A 36 -3.64 -2.11 -14.09
CA ASP A 36 -3.66 -1.50 -12.76
C ASP A 36 -4.98 -0.78 -12.40
N ASP A 37 -5.53 0.02 -13.32
CA ASP A 37 -6.79 0.76 -13.08
C ASP A 37 -7.96 -0.20 -12.83
N LYS A 38 -8.07 -1.25 -13.66
CA LYS A 38 -9.14 -2.26 -13.53
C LYS A 38 -8.94 -3.16 -12.31
N LEU A 39 -7.66 -3.39 -11.93
CA LEU A 39 -7.32 -4.19 -10.76
C LEU A 39 -7.78 -3.52 -9.47
N THR A 40 -7.72 -2.20 -9.37
CA THR A 40 -8.27 -1.48 -8.21
C THR A 40 -9.77 -1.77 -8.05
N ASP A 41 -10.55 -1.63 -9.12
CA ASP A 41 -11.99 -1.87 -9.09
C ASP A 41 -12.35 -3.35 -8.80
N TYR A 42 -11.51 -4.27 -9.26
CA TYR A 42 -11.70 -5.70 -9.05
C TYR A 42 -11.32 -6.18 -7.65
N LEU A 43 -10.19 -5.70 -7.13
CA LEU A 43 -9.63 -6.16 -5.85
C LEU A 43 -10.29 -5.49 -4.65
N TRP A 44 -10.60 -4.19 -4.76
CA TRP A 44 -11.10 -3.43 -3.62
C TRP A 44 -12.37 -4.00 -2.96
N PRO A 45 -13.39 -4.46 -3.69
CA PRO A 45 -14.55 -5.10 -3.07
C PRO A 45 -14.19 -6.32 -2.20
N ILE A 46 -13.18 -7.10 -2.60
CA ILE A 46 -12.71 -8.27 -1.86
C ILE A 46 -11.95 -7.83 -0.61
N VAL A 47 -11.00 -6.92 -0.77
CA VAL A 47 -10.15 -6.37 0.31
C VAL A 47 -11.02 -5.71 1.37
N ARG A 48 -11.99 -4.90 0.96
CA ARG A 48 -12.95 -4.24 1.85
C ARG A 48 -13.69 -5.22 2.76
N GLU A 49 -14.19 -6.33 2.21
CA GLU A 49 -14.91 -7.32 3.01
C GLU A 49 -13.97 -8.11 3.95
N ILE A 50 -12.71 -8.32 3.56
CA ILE A 50 -11.70 -8.88 4.47
C ILE A 50 -11.43 -7.94 5.65
N ILE A 51 -11.31 -6.63 5.39
CA ILE A 51 -11.13 -5.61 6.44
C ILE A 51 -12.33 -5.61 7.40
N LYS A 52 -13.56 -5.63 6.88
CA LYS A 52 -14.78 -5.71 7.71
C LYS A 52 -14.77 -6.97 8.58
N THR A 53 -14.46 -8.13 7.99
CA THR A 53 -14.39 -9.39 8.71
C THR A 53 -13.37 -9.33 9.86
N ALA A 54 -12.19 -8.78 9.62
CA ALA A 54 -11.18 -8.61 10.67
C ALA A 54 -11.69 -7.68 11.80
N ALA A 55 -12.32 -6.55 11.43
CA ALA A 55 -12.88 -5.60 12.41
C ALA A 55 -14.03 -6.18 13.23
N GLU A 56 -14.90 -7.00 12.63
CA GLU A 56 -16.01 -7.69 13.30
C GLU A 56 -15.53 -8.74 14.31
N ASN A 57 -14.40 -9.35 14.05
CA ASN A 57 -13.80 -10.36 14.92
C ASN A 57 -12.73 -9.77 15.88
N ASP A 58 -12.61 -8.46 15.98
CA ASP A 58 -11.61 -7.76 16.78
C ASP A 58 -10.18 -8.26 16.54
N GLN A 59 -9.88 -8.59 15.27
CA GLN A 59 -8.57 -9.07 14.82
C GLN A 59 -7.71 -7.89 14.35
N ASN A 60 -6.45 -7.88 14.79
CA ASN A 60 -5.46 -6.97 14.20
C ASN A 60 -5.06 -7.50 12.83
N LEU A 61 -5.17 -6.67 11.81
CA LEU A 61 -4.76 -6.98 10.45
C LEU A 61 -4.16 -5.74 9.79
N ILE A 62 -2.97 -5.88 9.25
CA ILE A 62 -2.36 -4.87 8.39
C ILE A 62 -2.74 -5.22 6.95
N VAL A 63 -3.29 -4.26 6.21
CA VAL A 63 -3.54 -4.41 4.77
C VAL A 63 -2.63 -3.43 4.04
N GLU A 64 -1.85 -3.92 3.08
CA GLU A 64 -0.91 -3.09 2.34
C GLU A 64 -1.01 -3.34 0.83
N GLY A 65 -0.78 -2.29 0.05
CA GLY A 65 -0.79 -2.30 -1.41
C GLY A 65 -1.28 -0.98 -1.99
N CYS A 66 -1.18 -0.85 -3.31
CA CYS A 66 -1.57 0.36 -4.03
C CYS A 66 -3.03 0.36 -4.53
N TYR A 67 -3.74 -0.76 -4.43
CA TYR A 67 -5.11 -0.93 -4.97
C TYR A 67 -6.20 -0.50 -3.98
N ILE A 68 -5.99 0.62 -3.29
CA ILE A 68 -6.95 1.23 -2.36
C ILE A 68 -7.48 2.52 -3.01
N PRO A 69 -8.79 2.67 -3.27
CA PRO A 69 -9.33 3.88 -3.87
C PRO A 69 -9.21 5.09 -2.93
N PHE A 70 -9.03 6.29 -3.48
CA PHE A 70 -8.88 7.50 -2.67
C PHE A 70 -10.06 7.75 -1.73
N GLU A 71 -11.25 7.42 -2.17
CA GLU A 71 -12.48 7.60 -1.38
C GLU A 71 -12.91 6.33 -0.61
N TRP A 72 -11.96 5.49 -0.21
CA TRP A 72 -12.19 4.21 0.45
C TRP A 72 -13.12 4.29 1.66
N ARG A 73 -13.11 5.42 2.40
CA ARG A 73 -13.94 5.62 3.60
C ARG A 73 -15.43 5.49 3.34
N LYS A 74 -15.91 5.86 2.16
CA LYS A 74 -17.33 5.80 1.80
C LYS A 74 -17.92 4.38 1.83
N ASP A 75 -17.06 3.38 1.76
CA ASP A 75 -17.47 1.97 1.74
C ASP A 75 -17.57 1.35 3.14
N PHE A 76 -17.35 2.16 4.19
CA PHE A 76 -17.40 1.75 5.59
C PHE A 76 -18.36 2.64 6.39
N THR A 77 -19.03 2.04 7.38
CA THR A 77 -19.78 2.80 8.38
C THR A 77 -18.83 3.41 9.42
N GLU A 78 -19.32 4.36 10.22
CA GLU A 78 -18.57 4.98 11.32
C GLU A 78 -18.05 3.93 12.33
N GLU A 79 -18.78 2.85 12.52
CA GLU A 79 -18.38 1.76 13.41
C GLU A 79 -17.07 1.10 12.92
N TYR A 80 -16.99 0.77 11.62
CA TYR A 80 -15.75 0.24 11.03
C TYR A 80 -14.65 1.29 11.01
N LEU A 81 -14.97 2.53 10.61
CA LEU A 81 -13.99 3.61 10.54
C LEU A 81 -13.33 3.90 11.89
N SER A 82 -14.03 3.69 13.00
CA SER A 82 -13.46 3.84 14.35
C SER A 82 -12.36 2.83 14.67
N LYS A 83 -12.32 1.70 13.95
CA LYS A 83 -11.33 0.63 14.12
C LYS A 83 -10.22 0.65 13.05
N ILE A 84 -10.34 1.49 12.02
CA ILE A 84 -9.40 1.52 10.89
C ILE A 84 -8.46 2.73 11.02
N LYS A 85 -7.16 2.47 10.95
CA LYS A 85 -6.15 3.51 10.77
C LYS A 85 -5.59 3.40 9.35
N PHE A 86 -5.48 4.53 8.67
CA PHE A 86 -4.99 4.60 7.31
C PHE A 86 -3.73 5.46 7.21
N LEU A 87 -2.78 5.01 6.45
CA LEU A 87 -1.55 5.73 6.17
C LEU A 87 -1.20 5.57 4.68
N CYS A 88 -1.09 6.67 3.96
CA CYS A 88 -0.43 6.68 2.67
C CYS A 88 1.06 7.00 2.86
N LEU A 89 1.91 6.19 2.24
CA LEU A 89 3.36 6.35 2.30
C LEU A 89 3.88 6.69 0.91
N VAL A 90 4.54 7.84 0.76
CA VAL A 90 5.13 8.29 -0.51
C VAL A 90 6.56 8.76 -0.32
N MET A 91 7.33 8.72 -1.38
CA MET A 91 8.71 9.21 -1.43
C MET A 91 8.76 10.57 -2.13
N ARG A 92 9.50 11.53 -1.57
CA ARG A 92 9.73 12.82 -2.20
C ARG A 92 10.69 12.70 -3.39
N ASP A 93 10.55 13.59 -4.36
CA ASP A 93 11.33 13.57 -5.61
C ASP A 93 12.85 13.53 -5.38
N ASP A 94 13.36 14.37 -4.47
CA ASP A 94 14.79 14.42 -4.16
C ASP A 94 15.29 13.13 -3.49
N TYR A 95 14.46 12.46 -2.69
CA TYR A 95 14.78 11.14 -2.14
C TYR A 95 14.89 10.11 -3.26
N ILE A 96 13.93 10.10 -4.19
CA ILE A 96 13.95 9.18 -5.34
C ILE A 96 15.20 9.41 -6.18
N ASP A 97 15.54 10.67 -6.51
CA ASP A 97 16.72 11.00 -7.32
C ASP A 97 18.02 10.48 -6.70
N GLU A 98 18.16 10.64 -5.39
CA GLU A 98 19.41 10.26 -4.70
C GLU A 98 19.51 8.79 -4.38
N ARG A 99 18.36 8.12 -4.17
CA ARG A 99 18.29 6.75 -3.68
C ARG A 99 17.72 5.74 -4.67
N PHE A 100 17.57 6.15 -5.93
CA PHE A 100 16.97 5.27 -6.94
C PHE A 100 17.69 3.92 -7.06
N GLY A 101 19.03 3.92 -7.02
CA GLY A 101 19.80 2.69 -7.03
C GLY A 101 19.52 1.78 -5.81
N ASP A 102 19.38 2.39 -4.62
CA ASP A 102 19.04 1.65 -3.40
C ASP A 102 17.61 1.10 -3.48
N ILE A 103 16.64 1.90 -4.01
CA ILE A 103 15.25 1.47 -4.20
C ILE A 103 15.20 0.23 -5.08
N LEU A 104 15.91 0.23 -6.22
CA LEU A 104 15.97 -0.93 -7.11
C LEU A 104 16.67 -2.13 -6.45
N ALA A 105 17.76 -1.89 -5.71
CA ALA A 105 18.50 -2.97 -5.03
C ALA A 105 17.62 -3.70 -3.99
N HIS A 106 16.69 -2.99 -3.36
CA HIS A 106 15.79 -3.53 -2.33
C HIS A 106 14.39 -3.90 -2.86
N ALA A 107 14.14 -3.75 -4.14
CA ALA A 107 12.81 -4.00 -4.75
C ALA A 107 12.32 -5.45 -4.55
N SER A 108 13.20 -6.40 -4.36
CA SER A 108 12.89 -7.83 -4.19
C SER A 108 13.21 -8.40 -2.81
N ASP A 109 13.40 -7.55 -1.78
CA ASP A 109 13.76 -8.02 -0.43
C ASP A 109 12.64 -8.81 0.27
N ILE A 110 11.39 -8.43 0.04
CA ILE A 110 10.24 -9.06 0.67
C ILE A 110 9.53 -10.02 -0.27
N GLU A 111 9.39 -9.65 -1.54
CA GLU A 111 8.79 -10.49 -2.56
C GLU A 111 9.60 -10.44 -3.85
N LYS A 112 9.65 -11.56 -4.54
CA LYS A 112 10.34 -11.63 -5.82
C LYS A 112 9.51 -10.95 -6.90
N ARG A 113 9.93 -9.78 -7.34
CA ARG A 113 9.31 -9.05 -8.46
C ARG A 113 9.69 -9.67 -9.79
N GLY A 114 8.83 -9.45 -10.79
CA GLY A 114 9.09 -9.81 -12.18
C GLY A 114 10.04 -8.85 -12.88
N ASP A 115 9.72 -8.45 -14.10
CA ASP A 115 10.49 -7.48 -14.88
C ASP A 115 10.17 -6.05 -14.40
N ASP A 116 11.14 -5.42 -13.75
CA ASP A 116 11.08 -4.01 -13.28
C ASP A 116 11.75 -3.04 -14.28
N SER A 117 11.99 -3.47 -15.54
CA SER A 117 12.65 -2.62 -16.56
C SER A 117 11.91 -1.32 -16.87
N GLY A 118 10.60 -1.28 -16.59
CA GLY A 118 9.77 -0.07 -16.69
C GLY A 118 9.84 0.87 -15.47
N CYS A 119 10.52 0.49 -14.40
CA CYS A 119 10.68 1.35 -13.24
C CYS A 119 11.76 2.41 -13.50
N THR A 120 11.35 3.65 -13.74
CA THR A 120 12.24 4.80 -13.89
C THR A 120 12.01 5.83 -12.79
N PRO A 121 13.00 6.70 -12.49
CA PRO A 121 12.80 7.78 -11.51
C PRO A 121 11.59 8.64 -11.84
N GLU A 122 11.37 8.97 -13.12
CA GLU A 122 10.28 9.82 -13.59
C GLU A 122 8.93 9.15 -13.34
N ARG A 123 8.79 7.86 -13.66
CA ARG A 123 7.58 7.10 -13.40
C ARG A 123 7.32 7.01 -11.89
N LEU A 124 8.33 6.65 -11.12
CA LEU A 124 8.20 6.52 -9.68
C LEU A 124 7.78 7.84 -9.02
N LYS A 125 8.35 8.99 -9.45
CA LYS A 125 7.92 10.32 -9.00
C LYS A 125 6.47 10.61 -9.37
N ALA A 126 6.06 10.30 -10.61
CA ALA A 126 4.70 10.51 -11.07
C ALA A 126 3.70 9.71 -10.23
N ASP A 127 3.98 8.43 -9.97
CA ASP A 127 3.14 7.55 -9.15
C ASP A 127 3.06 8.08 -7.70
N ASN A 128 4.18 8.48 -7.09
CA ASN A 128 4.19 9.03 -5.73
C ASN A 128 3.36 10.33 -5.63
N ARG A 129 3.48 11.24 -6.60
CA ARG A 129 2.66 12.47 -6.64
C ARG A 129 1.18 12.17 -6.82
N TYR A 130 0.83 11.23 -7.69
CA TYR A 130 -0.55 10.80 -7.92
C TYR A 130 -1.21 10.34 -6.62
N TYR A 131 -0.54 9.46 -5.86
CA TYR A 131 -1.06 8.98 -4.58
C TYR A 131 -1.07 10.07 -3.51
N GLU A 132 -0.04 10.90 -3.43
CA GLU A 132 0.02 12.02 -2.49
C GLU A 132 -1.16 12.99 -2.71
N GLU A 133 -1.34 13.46 -3.94
CA GLU A 133 -2.40 14.40 -4.29
C GLU A 133 -3.79 13.81 -4.07
N GLY A 134 -4.00 12.56 -4.51
CA GLY A 134 -5.28 11.88 -4.39
C GLY A 134 -5.70 11.68 -2.94
N PHE A 135 -4.82 11.14 -2.10
CA PHE A 135 -5.14 10.90 -0.68
C PHE A 135 -5.20 12.18 0.14
N ARG A 136 -4.36 13.20 -0.12
CA ARG A 136 -4.50 14.52 0.53
C ARG A 136 -5.83 15.19 0.18
N LYS A 137 -6.26 15.11 -1.07
CA LYS A 137 -7.56 15.64 -1.51
C LYS A 137 -8.72 14.90 -0.82
N ALA A 138 -8.57 13.62 -0.57
CA ALA A 138 -9.54 12.82 0.18
C ALA A 138 -9.50 13.06 1.71
N GLY A 139 -8.58 13.91 2.20
CA GLY A 139 -8.43 14.23 3.63
C GLY A 139 -7.63 13.20 4.42
N GLU A 140 -6.90 12.31 3.75
CA GLU A 140 -6.11 11.28 4.40
C GLU A 140 -4.72 11.76 4.83
N PHE A 141 -4.19 11.11 5.86
CA PHE A 141 -2.82 11.34 6.29
C PHE A 141 -1.84 10.73 5.30
N VAL A 142 -0.90 11.55 4.82
CA VAL A 142 0.17 11.13 3.90
C VAL A 142 1.52 11.37 4.57
N PHE A 143 2.26 10.30 4.78
CA PHE A 143 3.64 10.34 5.26
C PHE A 143 4.60 10.43 4.09
N VAL A 144 5.42 11.48 4.06
CA VAL A 144 6.38 11.73 2.98
C VAL A 144 7.78 11.35 3.45
N VAL A 145 8.36 10.33 2.83
CA VAL A 145 9.77 9.95 3.04
C VAL A 145 10.68 10.98 2.40
N THR A 146 11.57 11.57 3.21
CA THR A 146 12.49 12.61 2.78
C THR A 146 13.95 12.18 2.96
N ARG A 147 14.86 12.97 2.39
CA ARG A 147 16.30 12.79 2.47
C ARG A 147 16.86 12.66 3.91
N GLU A 148 16.25 13.34 4.87
CA GLU A 148 16.79 13.51 6.22
C GLU A 148 16.59 12.29 7.14
N GLY A 149 16.01 11.24 6.64
CA GLY A 149 15.96 10.00 7.40
C GLY A 149 14.83 9.06 7.08
N TYR A 150 15.15 7.82 7.18
CA TYR A 150 14.27 6.72 7.52
C TYR A 150 13.65 6.93 8.90
N GLY A 151 12.98 8.04 9.12
CA GLY A 151 12.07 8.21 10.25
C GLY A 151 10.83 7.30 10.15
N LEU A 152 10.88 6.31 9.23
CA LEU A 152 9.89 5.25 9.13
C LEU A 152 9.81 4.38 10.40
N GLY A 153 10.90 4.29 11.17
CA GLY A 153 10.87 3.52 12.41
C GLY A 153 9.91 4.13 13.42
N GLN A 154 10.32 5.18 14.09
CA GLN A 154 9.56 5.70 15.25
C GLN A 154 8.37 6.56 14.82
N GLY A 155 8.52 7.48 13.87
CA GLY A 155 7.46 8.42 13.49
C GLY A 155 6.24 7.77 12.85
N VAL A 156 6.40 6.65 12.14
CA VAL A 156 5.27 5.86 11.61
C VAL A 156 4.72 4.92 12.68
N LEU A 157 5.57 4.33 13.53
CA LEU A 157 5.12 3.48 14.63
C LEU A 157 4.32 4.29 15.67
N ASP A 158 4.69 5.53 15.92
CA ASP A 158 3.96 6.43 16.83
C ASP A 158 2.55 6.81 16.28
N TYR A 159 2.30 6.59 14.99
CA TYR A 159 0.99 6.80 14.39
C TYR A 159 0.02 5.64 14.67
N PHE A 160 0.53 4.43 14.83
CA PHE A 160 -0.24 3.22 15.12
C PHE A 160 -0.31 2.93 16.60
#